data_6253af86be5217700b624bb43a34a360
#
_entry.id   6253af86be5217700b624bb43a34a360
#
_cell.length_a   1.000
_cell.length_b   1.000
_cell.length_c   1.000
_cell.angle_alpha   90.00
_cell.angle_beta   90.00
_cell.angle_gamma   90.00
#
_symmetry.space_group_name_H-M   'P 1'
#
loop_
_entity.id
_entity.type
_entity.pdbx_description
1 polymer ?
#
loop_
_entity_poly.entity_id
_entity_poly.type
_entity_poly.pdbx_seq_one_letter_code
_entity_poly.pdbx_strand_id
1 'polypeptide(L)'
;MRDDVLATLNELIEACRDGEAGFRSCAEDIRDGQLKQPFLRLAYGCNDAAQELSVLLVSRGGNPERGHSVCGSLYLSLIHI
;
A
#
# COMPACT_ATOMS: atom_id res chain seq x y z
N MET A 1 -16.91 -2.51 17.94
CA MET A 1 -17.28 -2.96 16.61
C MET A 1 -16.82 -2.03 15.53
N ARG A 2 -17.08 -0.71 15.66
CA ARG A 2 -16.54 0.23 14.70
C ARG A 2 -15.04 0.20 14.62
N ASP A 3 -14.40 0.07 15.78
CA ASP A 3 -12.94 0.09 15.85
C ASP A 3 -12.34 -1.07 15.10
N ASP A 4 -13.00 -2.23 15.13
CA ASP A 4 -12.52 -3.41 14.42
C ASP A 4 -12.57 -3.20 12.91
N VAL A 5 -13.63 -2.58 12.41
CA VAL A 5 -13.78 -2.32 10.99
C VAL A 5 -12.73 -1.30 10.54
N LEU A 6 -12.57 -0.22 11.29
CA LEU A 6 -11.59 0.82 10.95
C LEU A 6 -10.18 0.26 11.00
N ALA A 7 -9.87 -0.55 12.01
CA ALA A 7 -8.56 -1.18 12.11
C ALA A 7 -8.29 -2.11 10.93
N THR A 8 -9.31 -2.90 10.56
CA THR A 8 -9.18 -3.81 9.43
C THR A 8 -8.96 -3.05 8.13
N LEU A 9 -9.70 -1.96 7.92
CA LEU A 9 -9.52 -1.14 6.73
C LEU A 9 -8.12 -0.56 6.66
N ASN A 10 -7.60 -0.06 7.79
CA ASN A 10 -6.24 0.46 7.84
C ASN A 10 -5.22 -0.63 7.52
N GLU A 11 -5.40 -1.82 8.05
CA GLU A 11 -4.51 -2.94 7.75
C GLU A 11 -4.51 -3.30 6.28
N LEU A 12 -5.70 -3.30 5.66
CA LEU A 12 -5.81 -3.60 4.23
C LEU A 12 -5.15 -2.51 3.39
N ILE A 13 -5.30 -1.26 3.78
CA ILE A 13 -4.66 -0.15 3.08
C ILE A 13 -3.14 -0.31 3.15
N GLU A 14 -2.62 -0.63 4.33
CA GLU A 14 -1.19 -0.85 4.50
C GLU A 14 -0.71 -2.01 3.64
N ALA A 15 -1.46 -3.11 3.63
CA ALA A 15 -1.11 -4.27 2.82
C ALA A 15 -1.07 -3.92 1.34
N CYS A 16 -2.03 -3.12 0.86
CA CYS A 16 -2.06 -2.68 -0.52
C CYS A 16 -0.87 -1.78 -0.85
N ARG A 17 -0.51 -0.89 0.05
CA ARG A 17 0.65 -0.01 -0.17
C ARG A 17 1.95 -0.78 -0.16
N ASP A 18 2.07 -1.75 0.73
CA ASP A 18 3.25 -2.62 0.77
C ASP A 18 3.33 -3.46 -0.50
N GLY A 19 2.18 -3.97 -0.96
CA GLY A 19 2.13 -4.73 -2.20
C GLY A 19 2.54 -3.88 -3.40
N GLU A 20 2.06 -2.65 -3.46
CA GLU A 20 2.44 -1.73 -4.54
C GLU A 20 3.95 -1.51 -4.56
N ALA A 21 4.53 -1.22 -3.41
CA ALA A 21 5.98 -1.00 -3.31
C ALA A 21 6.75 -2.24 -3.72
N GLY A 22 6.30 -3.42 -3.28
CA GLY A 22 6.94 -4.67 -3.63
C GLY A 22 6.89 -4.96 -5.12
N PHE A 23 5.72 -4.78 -5.73
CA PHE A 23 5.58 -5.02 -7.17
C PHE A 23 6.38 -4.02 -7.99
N ARG A 24 6.44 -2.75 -7.57
CA ARG A 24 7.26 -1.76 -8.26
C ARG A 24 8.74 -2.11 -8.16
N SER A 25 9.17 -2.54 -6.98
CA SER A 25 10.56 -2.93 -6.78
C SER A 25 10.93 -4.12 -7.66
N CYS A 26 10.04 -5.12 -7.74
CA CYS A 26 10.26 -6.26 -8.62
C CYS A 26 10.32 -5.81 -10.07
N ALA A 27 9.45 -4.89 -10.48
CA ALA A 27 9.44 -4.39 -11.84
C ALA A 27 10.74 -3.68 -12.18
N GLU A 28 11.31 -2.96 -11.24
CA GLU A 28 12.58 -2.25 -11.47
C GLU A 28 13.73 -3.21 -11.68
N ASP A 29 13.68 -4.37 -11.02
CA ASP A 29 14.75 -5.36 -11.14
C ASP A 29 14.64 -6.21 -12.39
N ILE A 30 13.47 -6.24 -13.02
CA ILE A 30 13.25 -7.05 -14.22
C ILE A 30 13.68 -6.24 -15.44
N ARG A 31 14.54 -6.85 -16.26
CA ARG A 31 15.03 -6.20 -17.48
C ARG A 31 14.14 -6.44 -18.67
N ASP A 32 13.44 -7.58 -18.68
CA ASP A 32 12.55 -7.92 -19.78
C ASP A 32 11.26 -7.09 -19.65
N GLY A 33 11.02 -6.23 -20.64
CA GLY A 33 9.85 -5.36 -20.63
C GLY A 33 8.53 -6.09 -20.60
N GLN A 34 8.47 -7.28 -21.21
CA GLN A 34 7.24 -8.06 -21.21
C GLN A 34 6.92 -8.59 -19.81
N LEU A 35 7.94 -8.99 -19.07
CA LEU A 35 7.75 -9.46 -17.70
C LEU A 35 7.51 -8.30 -16.74
N LYS A 36 8.07 -7.13 -17.05
CA LYS A 36 7.88 -5.94 -16.22
C LYS A 36 6.42 -5.50 -16.19
N GLN A 37 5.72 -5.57 -17.30
CA GLN A 37 4.34 -5.08 -17.41
C GLN A 37 3.37 -5.69 -16.41
N PRO A 38 3.34 -7.03 -16.23
CA PRO A 38 2.43 -7.61 -15.24
C PRO A 38 2.66 -7.08 -13.82
N PHE A 39 3.92 -6.87 -13.44
CA PHE A 39 4.23 -6.37 -12.11
C PHE A 39 3.78 -4.91 -11.95
N LEU A 40 3.92 -4.10 -13.00
CA LEU A 40 3.43 -2.73 -12.95
C LEU A 40 1.90 -2.70 -12.84
N ARG A 41 1.21 -3.58 -13.54
CA ARG A 41 -0.24 -3.67 -13.44
C ARG A 41 -0.68 -4.04 -12.03
N LEU A 42 0.03 -4.98 -11.41
CA LEU A 42 -0.27 -5.37 -10.04
C LEU A 42 -0.03 -4.20 -9.08
N ALA A 43 1.04 -3.43 -9.31
CA ALA A 43 1.32 -2.25 -8.50
C ALA A 43 0.20 -1.22 -8.62
N TYR A 44 -0.26 -0.96 -9.84
CA TYR A 44 -1.37 -0.02 -10.06
C TYR A 44 -2.65 -0.52 -9.41
N GLY A 45 -2.92 -1.82 -9.50
CA GLY A 45 -4.08 -2.42 -8.86
C GLY A 45 -4.05 -2.25 -7.35
N CYS A 46 -2.89 -2.43 -6.74
CA CYS A 46 -2.73 -2.22 -5.32
C CYS A 46 -2.96 -0.77 -4.93
N ASN A 47 -2.45 0.16 -5.75
CA ASN A 47 -2.66 1.58 -5.50
C ASN A 47 -4.14 1.95 -5.58
N ASP A 48 -4.83 1.46 -6.61
CA ASP A 48 -6.26 1.71 -6.76
C ASP A 48 -7.05 1.16 -5.58
N ALA A 49 -6.72 -0.06 -5.16
CA ALA A 49 -7.38 -0.67 -4.02
C ALA A 49 -7.15 0.15 -2.74
N ALA A 50 -5.93 0.63 -2.54
CA ALA A 50 -5.62 1.45 -1.37
C ALA A 50 -6.45 2.73 -1.37
N GLN A 51 -6.62 3.35 -2.54
CA GLN A 51 -7.42 4.57 -2.64
C GLN A 51 -8.89 4.30 -2.35
N GLU A 52 -9.44 3.22 -2.89
CA GLU A 52 -10.83 2.86 -2.63
C GLU A 52 -11.06 2.56 -1.15
N LEU A 53 -10.14 1.82 -0.54
CA LEU A 53 -10.23 1.52 0.88
C LEU A 53 -10.11 2.77 1.73
N SER A 54 -9.27 3.73 1.32
CA SER A 54 -9.13 4.99 2.02
C SER A 54 -10.43 5.79 1.99
N VAL A 55 -11.12 5.80 0.85
CA VAL A 55 -12.43 6.46 0.74
C VAL A 55 -13.43 5.81 1.67
N LEU A 56 -13.47 4.48 1.70
CA LEU A 56 -14.35 3.76 2.62
C LEU A 56 -14.04 4.10 4.07
N LEU A 57 -12.77 4.13 4.42
CA LEU A 57 -12.34 4.44 5.78
C LEU A 57 -12.82 5.82 6.19
N VAL A 58 -12.59 6.82 5.35
CA VAL A 58 -13.00 8.18 5.64
C VAL A 58 -14.51 8.29 5.74
N SER A 59 -15.24 7.58 4.86
CA SER A 59 -16.70 7.62 4.88
C SER A 59 -17.27 7.04 6.17
N ARG A 60 -16.51 6.22 6.87
CA ARG A 60 -16.91 5.63 8.14
C ARG A 60 -16.32 6.37 9.35
N GLY A 61 -15.76 7.54 9.11
CA GLY A 61 -15.25 8.39 10.18
C GLY A 61 -13.82 8.10 10.62
N GLY A 62 -13.11 7.27 9.87
CA GLY A 62 -11.72 6.98 10.18
C GLY A 62 -10.76 7.90 9.44
N ASN A 63 -9.50 7.85 9.84
CA ASN A 63 -8.43 8.58 9.18
C ASN A 63 -7.41 7.58 8.66
N PRO A 64 -6.93 7.74 7.41
CA PRO A 64 -5.83 6.91 6.92
C PRO A 64 -4.61 7.09 7.82
N GLU A 65 -4.10 5.98 8.32
CA GLU A 65 -2.96 5.99 9.24
C GLU A 65 -1.67 6.04 8.46
N ARG A 66 -1.29 7.22 8.06
CA ARG A 66 -0.05 7.38 7.29
C ARG A 66 1.13 7.28 8.23
N GLY A 67 2.10 6.49 7.82
CA GLY A 67 3.31 6.33 8.59
C GLY A 67 3.22 5.29 9.69
N HIS A 68 2.08 4.63 9.83
CA HIS A 68 1.94 3.53 10.78
C HIS A 68 2.17 2.17 10.15
N SER A 69 2.35 2.13 8.85
CA SER A 69 2.73 0.92 8.16
C SER A 69 4.14 0.54 8.58
N VAL A 70 4.37 -0.75 8.79
CA VAL A 70 5.71 -1.25 9.12
C VAL A 70 6.69 -0.88 8.03
N CYS A 71 6.27 -1.02 6.78
CA CYS A 71 7.10 -0.66 5.64
C CYS A 71 7.43 0.83 5.64
N GLY A 72 6.45 1.68 5.93
CA GLY A 72 6.67 3.11 6.02
C GLY A 72 7.63 3.49 7.12
N SER A 73 7.50 2.83 8.28
CA SER A 73 8.40 3.08 9.40
C SER A 73 9.83 2.71 9.07
N LEU A 74 10.02 1.57 8.42
CA LEU A 74 11.35 1.13 8.01
C LEU A 74 11.96 2.10 7.01
N TYR A 75 11.16 2.54 6.07
CA TYR A 75 11.61 3.47 5.06
C TYR A 75 12.07 4.79 5.69
N LEU A 76 11.29 5.32 6.61
CA LEU A 76 11.65 6.54 7.31
C LEU A 76 12.92 6.36 8.13
N SER A 77 13.08 5.20 8.78
CA SER A 77 14.29 4.92 9.53
C SER A 77 15.51 4.91 8.63
N LEU A 78 15.40 4.32 7.46
CA LEU A 78 16.50 4.26 6.51
C LEU A 78 16.88 5.65 6.01
N ILE A 79 15.89 6.51 5.79
CA ILE A 79 16.15 7.86 5.32
C ILE A 79 16.83 8.70 6.39
N HIS A 80 16.46 8.50 7.63
CA HIS A 80 16.99 9.30 8.74
C HIS A 80 18.37 8.84 9.23
N ILE A 81 18.82 7.70 8.78
CA ILE A 81 20.15 7.23 9.07
C ILE A 81 21.13 7.82 8.09
#